data_79810c301199ad2ae5757706e4cf4853
#
_entry.id   79810c301199ad2ae5757706e4cf4853
#
_cell.length_a   1.000
_cell.length_b   1.000
_cell.length_c   1.000
_cell.angle_alpha   90.00
_cell.angle_beta   90.00
_cell.angle_gamma   90.00
#
_symmetry.space_group_name_H-M   'P 1'
#
loop_
_entity.id
_entity.type
_entity.pdbx_description
1 polymer ?
#
loop_
_entity_poly.entity_id
_entity_poly.type
_entity_poly.pdbx_seq_one_letter_code
_entity_poly.pdbx_strand_id
1 'polypeptide(L)'
;GCKVIDRSQTNVLEALMEMTGGQGPDAVIDAVGMESHGLENFNAFDAVKQKVGVGADRIGAMREAILAVRKGGRVSIPGAYGGFSDKFPTGALMEKGLTVRTGQTHVQRYYRDLLRRIEEGEIDTTFLISHTLPLEDAPKGYDNFRNNQDEWTKVVLKPKMEKAHA
;
A
#
# COMPACT_ATOMS: atom_id res chain seq x y z
N GLY A 1 -6.62 10.62 15.00
CA GLY A 1 -5.81 10.58 13.81
C GLY A 1 -4.64 9.62 13.94
N CYS A 2 -4.10 9.16 12.81
CA CYS A 2 -2.90 8.34 12.78
C CYS A 2 -1.64 9.21 12.93
N LYS A 3 -0.59 8.65 13.53
CA LYS A 3 0.74 9.22 13.46
C LYS A 3 1.37 8.86 12.12
N VAL A 4 2.00 9.83 11.46
CA VAL A 4 2.70 9.63 10.18
C VAL A 4 4.20 9.63 10.44
N ILE A 5 4.91 8.70 9.82
CA ILE A 5 6.37 8.64 9.83
C ILE A 5 6.84 8.91 8.40
N ASP A 6 7.51 10.04 8.20
CA ASP A 6 8.16 10.34 6.91
C ASP A 6 9.48 9.56 6.82
N ARG A 7 9.48 8.53 5.99
CA ARG A 7 10.65 7.68 5.77
C ARG A 7 11.82 8.39 5.07
N SER A 8 11.58 9.54 4.46
CA SER A 8 12.65 10.34 3.85
C SER A 8 13.49 11.07 4.90
N GLN A 9 12.91 11.28 6.08
CA GLN A 9 13.52 12.04 7.19
C GLN A 9 13.87 11.17 8.40
N THR A 10 13.24 10.00 8.51
CA THR A 10 13.30 9.20 9.74
C THR A 10 13.47 7.71 9.42
N ASN A 11 14.31 7.03 10.20
CA ASN A 11 14.38 5.57 10.16
C ASN A 11 13.09 4.98 10.75
N VAL A 12 12.30 4.34 9.89
CA VAL A 12 10.96 3.81 10.25
C VAL A 12 11.05 2.77 11.38
N LEU A 13 12.05 1.87 11.33
CA LEU A 13 12.19 0.82 12.35
C LEU A 13 12.51 1.41 13.72
N GLU A 14 13.45 2.36 13.78
CA GLU A 14 13.81 3.05 15.02
C GLU A 14 12.63 3.82 15.60
N ALA A 15 11.90 4.57 14.78
CA ALA A 15 10.72 5.30 15.21
C ALA A 15 9.64 4.37 15.76
N LEU A 16 9.36 3.25 15.09
CA LEU A 16 8.39 2.25 15.57
C LEU A 16 8.82 1.60 16.87
N MET A 17 10.10 1.30 17.05
CA MET A 17 10.63 0.76 18.30
C MET A 17 10.49 1.77 19.44
N GLU A 18 10.83 3.05 19.22
CA GLU A 18 10.64 4.11 20.21
C GLU A 18 9.17 4.25 20.62
N MET A 19 8.26 4.29 19.64
CA MET A 19 6.82 4.43 19.89
C MET A 19 6.19 3.25 20.63
N THR A 20 6.84 2.09 20.64
CA THR A 20 6.33 0.83 21.20
C THR A 20 7.17 0.31 22.38
N GLY A 21 8.03 1.14 22.96
CA GLY A 21 8.88 0.73 24.10
C GLY A 21 9.89 -0.37 23.74
N GLY A 22 10.39 -0.38 22.52
CA GLY A 22 11.40 -1.33 22.02
C GLY A 22 10.88 -2.69 21.56
N GLN A 23 9.56 -2.91 21.62
CA GLN A 23 8.99 -4.23 21.26
C GLN A 23 8.57 -4.34 19.79
N GLY A 24 8.23 -3.25 19.17
CA GLY A 24 7.57 -3.21 17.87
C GLY A 24 6.03 -3.32 17.96
N PRO A 25 5.31 -2.97 16.88
CA PRO A 25 3.85 -3.00 16.85
C PRO A 25 3.28 -4.44 16.94
N ASP A 26 2.09 -4.60 17.49
CA ASP A 26 1.38 -5.88 17.58
C ASP A 26 1.03 -6.47 16.21
N ALA A 27 0.71 -5.60 15.28
CA ALA A 27 0.36 -5.97 13.92
C ALA A 27 0.83 -4.92 12.92
N VAL A 28 1.15 -5.38 11.71
CA VAL A 28 1.55 -4.51 10.59
C VAL A 28 0.75 -4.88 9.36
N ILE A 29 0.40 -3.86 8.57
CA ILE A 29 -0.29 -4.03 7.29
C ILE A 29 0.61 -3.46 6.19
N ASP A 30 0.99 -4.31 5.23
CA ASP A 30 1.66 -3.89 4.01
C ASP A 30 0.63 -3.68 2.90
N ALA A 31 0.23 -2.43 2.69
CA ALA A 31 -0.72 -2.04 1.66
C ALA A 31 -0.04 -1.47 0.39
N VAL A 32 1.29 -1.53 0.31
CA VAL A 32 2.09 -0.97 -0.79
C VAL A 32 2.34 -2.01 -1.89
N GLY A 33 2.80 -3.18 -1.52
CA GLY A 33 3.14 -4.21 -2.49
C GLY A 33 4.43 -3.94 -3.27
N MET A 34 4.48 -4.36 -4.53
CA MET A 34 5.66 -4.23 -5.42
C MET A 34 6.01 -2.79 -5.82
N GLU A 35 5.19 -1.82 -5.48
CA GLU A 35 5.46 -0.40 -5.72
C GLU A 35 6.38 0.21 -4.65
N SER A 36 6.72 -0.56 -3.61
CA SER A 36 7.66 -0.11 -2.60
C SER A 36 9.04 0.14 -3.22
N HIS A 37 9.52 1.37 -3.11
CA HIS A 37 10.92 1.68 -3.37
C HIS A 37 11.73 1.20 -2.15
N GLY A 38 12.59 0.18 -2.37
CA GLY A 38 13.42 -0.40 -1.32
C GLY A 38 14.37 0.63 -0.68
N LEU A 39 14.93 0.29 0.47
CA LEU A 39 16.02 1.05 1.08
C LEU A 39 17.13 1.27 0.05
N GLU A 40 17.51 2.50 -0.20
CA GLU A 40 18.45 2.91 -1.28
C GLU A 40 19.78 2.16 -1.30
N ASN A 41 20.20 1.64 -0.16
CA ASN A 41 21.45 0.89 -0.03
C ASN A 41 21.46 -0.50 -0.70
N PHE A 42 20.28 -1.01 -1.13
CA PHE A 42 20.16 -2.26 -1.87
C PHE A 42 19.97 -2.06 -3.38
N ASN A 43 19.68 -0.84 -3.82
CA ASN A 43 19.22 -0.54 -5.19
C ASN A 43 20.29 -0.64 -6.27
N ALA A 44 21.60 -0.45 -5.95
CA ALA A 44 22.65 -0.51 -6.97
C ALA A 44 22.80 -1.93 -7.55
N PHE A 45 22.66 -2.96 -6.73
CA PHE A 45 22.73 -4.36 -7.17
C PHE A 45 21.45 -4.79 -7.89
N ASP A 46 20.32 -4.26 -7.46
CA ASP A 46 18.99 -4.54 -8.03
C ASP A 46 18.79 -3.85 -9.38
N ALA A 47 19.37 -2.67 -9.58
CA ALA A 47 19.38 -1.98 -10.89
C ALA A 47 20.11 -2.79 -11.97
N VAL A 48 21.19 -3.51 -11.60
CA VAL A 48 21.89 -4.42 -12.51
C VAL A 48 21.04 -5.65 -12.80
N LYS A 49 20.36 -6.23 -11.79
CA LYS A 49 19.45 -7.37 -11.96
C LYS A 49 18.25 -7.03 -12.85
N GLN A 50 17.70 -5.82 -12.74
CA GLN A 50 16.61 -5.35 -13.60
C GLN A 50 17.02 -5.31 -15.09
N LYS A 51 18.25 -4.88 -15.39
CA LYS A 51 18.78 -4.87 -16.77
C LYS A 51 18.99 -6.27 -17.36
N VAL A 52 19.16 -7.27 -16.51
CA VAL A 52 19.41 -8.67 -16.92
C VAL A 52 18.14 -9.53 -16.88
N GLY A 53 16.97 -8.95 -16.51
CA GLY A 53 15.70 -9.69 -16.45
C GLY A 53 15.58 -10.68 -15.28
N VAL A 54 16.51 -10.65 -14.32
CA VAL A 54 16.51 -11.49 -13.14
C VAL A 54 15.94 -10.70 -11.96
N GLY A 55 14.67 -10.89 -11.67
CA GLY A 55 13.86 -10.40 -10.56
C GLY A 55 14.34 -9.14 -9.81
N ALA A 56 13.56 -8.07 -9.87
CA ALA A 56 13.78 -6.89 -9.03
C ALA A 56 13.38 -7.20 -7.58
N ASP A 57 14.22 -6.86 -6.61
CA ASP A 57 13.87 -6.91 -5.19
C ASP A 57 12.86 -5.79 -4.86
N ARG A 58 11.57 -6.10 -5.02
CA ARG A 58 10.46 -5.16 -4.80
C ARG A 58 9.68 -5.46 -3.52
N ILE A 59 10.28 -6.15 -2.57
CA ILE A 59 9.63 -6.53 -1.31
C ILE A 59 10.05 -5.66 -0.12
N GLY A 60 10.49 -4.43 -0.35
CA GLY A 60 10.99 -3.53 0.71
C GLY A 60 9.99 -3.34 1.84
N ALA A 61 8.73 -3.00 1.53
CA ALA A 61 7.69 -2.80 2.53
C ALA A 61 7.38 -4.08 3.33
N MET A 62 7.28 -5.23 2.65
CA MET A 62 7.07 -6.52 3.30
C MET A 62 8.23 -6.88 4.25
N ARG A 63 9.47 -6.60 3.84
CA ARG A 63 10.66 -6.83 4.66
C ARG A 63 10.63 -5.96 5.91
N GLU A 64 10.38 -4.66 5.77
CA GLU A 64 10.22 -3.73 6.89
C GLU A 64 9.09 -4.18 7.83
N ALA A 65 7.95 -4.61 7.30
CA ALA A 65 6.83 -5.13 8.07
C ALA A 65 7.23 -6.32 8.96
N ILE A 66 7.94 -7.30 8.40
CA ILE A 66 8.41 -8.48 9.14
C ILE A 66 9.47 -8.09 10.20
N LEU A 67 10.34 -7.15 9.88
CA LEU A 67 11.37 -6.70 10.82
C LEU A 67 10.82 -5.81 11.93
N ALA A 68 9.80 -5.00 11.66
CA ALA A 68 9.21 -4.09 12.62
C ALA A 68 8.29 -4.76 13.65
N VAL A 69 7.47 -5.71 13.22
CA VAL A 69 6.46 -6.35 14.07
C VAL A 69 7.12 -7.07 15.26
N ARG A 70 6.48 -7.01 16.44
CA ARG A 70 6.98 -7.71 17.64
C ARG A 70 6.95 -9.23 17.50
N LYS A 71 7.63 -9.93 18.40
CA LYS A 71 7.53 -11.40 18.52
C LYS A 71 6.09 -11.83 18.78
N GLY A 72 5.65 -12.90 18.11
CA GLY A 72 4.27 -13.38 18.14
C GLY A 72 3.26 -12.45 17.42
N GLY A 73 3.73 -11.43 16.73
CA GLY A 73 2.88 -10.45 16.05
C GLY A 73 2.26 -10.96 14.74
N ARG A 74 1.51 -10.08 14.10
CA ARG A 74 0.76 -10.39 12.87
C ARG A 74 1.20 -9.48 11.73
N VAL A 75 1.36 -10.06 10.54
CA VAL A 75 1.63 -9.31 9.30
C VAL A 75 0.51 -9.60 8.32
N SER A 76 -0.18 -8.56 7.88
CA SER A 76 -1.21 -8.64 6.83
C SER A 76 -0.68 -7.99 5.57
N ILE A 77 -0.77 -8.69 4.44
CA ILE A 77 -0.21 -8.25 3.16
C ILE A 77 -1.33 -8.21 2.12
N PRO A 78 -2.18 -7.16 2.11
CA PRO A 78 -3.09 -6.89 1.00
C PRO A 78 -2.39 -6.27 -0.21
N GLY A 79 -1.15 -5.82 -0.06
CA GLY A 79 -0.32 -5.32 -1.17
C GLY A 79 -0.15 -6.36 -2.27
N ALA A 80 -0.15 -5.91 -3.52
CA ALA A 80 -0.02 -6.80 -4.67
C ALA A 80 1.44 -7.20 -4.90
N TYR A 81 1.69 -8.50 -4.88
CA TYR A 81 2.98 -9.12 -5.20
C TYR A 81 2.80 -10.16 -6.29
N GLY A 82 3.75 -10.23 -7.21
CA GLY A 82 3.78 -11.22 -8.28
C GLY A 82 5.18 -11.78 -8.50
N GLY A 83 5.27 -13.00 -9.06
CA GLY A 83 6.53 -13.65 -9.34
C GLY A 83 7.28 -14.13 -8.11
N PHE A 84 8.60 -14.08 -8.17
CA PHE A 84 9.49 -14.51 -7.09
C PHE A 84 10.00 -13.29 -6.29
N SER A 85 10.10 -13.46 -4.99
CA SER A 85 10.71 -12.47 -4.10
C SER A 85 12.12 -12.91 -3.69
N ASP A 86 13.08 -12.01 -3.83
CA ASP A 86 14.45 -12.22 -3.37
C ASP A 86 14.64 -11.67 -1.95
N LYS A 87 15.63 -12.20 -1.21
CA LYS A 87 16.01 -11.73 0.14
C LYS A 87 14.83 -11.66 1.14
N PHE A 88 13.91 -12.61 1.05
CA PHE A 88 12.81 -12.70 2.02
C PHE A 88 13.34 -13.05 3.42
N PRO A 89 12.99 -12.32 4.48
CA PRO A 89 13.58 -12.48 5.81
C PRO A 89 12.99 -13.67 6.59
N THR A 90 13.14 -14.87 6.03
CA THR A 90 12.58 -16.12 6.59
C THR A 90 13.07 -16.39 8.02
N GLY A 91 14.35 -16.08 8.30
CA GLY A 91 14.90 -16.24 9.64
C GLY A 91 14.19 -15.38 10.68
N ALA A 92 13.96 -14.10 10.38
CA ALA A 92 13.24 -13.20 11.27
C ALA A 92 11.77 -13.61 11.45
N LEU A 93 11.12 -14.06 10.38
CA LEU A 93 9.75 -14.57 10.43
C LEU A 93 9.62 -15.78 11.37
N MET A 94 10.56 -16.72 11.27
CA MET A 94 10.60 -17.94 12.10
C MET A 94 10.97 -17.61 13.55
N GLU A 95 12.04 -16.83 13.76
CA GLU A 95 12.52 -16.49 15.12
C GLU A 95 11.45 -15.73 15.92
N LYS A 96 10.73 -14.85 15.29
CA LYS A 96 9.66 -14.06 15.92
C LYS A 96 8.34 -14.83 16.06
N GLY A 97 8.18 -16.00 15.44
CA GLY A 97 6.93 -16.77 15.48
C GLY A 97 5.75 -16.01 14.91
N LEU A 98 5.91 -15.38 13.72
CA LEU A 98 4.92 -14.49 13.18
C LEU A 98 3.75 -15.23 12.52
N THR A 99 2.57 -14.62 12.60
CA THR A 99 1.41 -14.99 11.76
C THR A 99 1.37 -14.06 10.55
N VAL A 100 1.50 -14.63 9.34
CA VAL A 100 1.40 -13.87 8.08
C VAL A 100 0.13 -14.29 7.34
N ARG A 101 -0.62 -13.28 6.88
CA ARG A 101 -1.77 -13.47 6.01
C ARG A 101 -1.63 -12.60 4.78
N THR A 102 -1.86 -13.19 3.62
CA THR A 102 -1.81 -12.50 2.33
C THR A 102 -2.96 -12.97 1.45
N GLY A 103 -3.21 -12.25 0.40
CA GLY A 103 -4.19 -12.57 -0.63
C GLY A 103 -4.63 -11.32 -1.36
N GLN A 104 -5.09 -11.49 -2.58
CA GLN A 104 -5.76 -10.41 -3.30
C GLN A 104 -7.05 -10.07 -2.58
N THR A 105 -7.43 -8.78 -2.62
CA THR A 105 -8.61 -8.27 -1.94
C THR A 105 -9.85 -9.09 -2.27
N HIS A 106 -10.41 -9.75 -1.27
CA HIS A 106 -11.61 -10.60 -1.42
C HIS A 106 -12.87 -9.73 -1.47
N VAL A 107 -13.04 -8.97 -2.55
CA VAL A 107 -14.12 -7.97 -2.71
C VAL A 107 -15.49 -8.59 -2.46
N GLN A 108 -15.80 -9.75 -3.08
CA GLN A 108 -17.09 -10.42 -2.94
C GLN A 108 -17.43 -10.83 -1.51
N ARG A 109 -16.41 -11.03 -0.67
CA ARG A 109 -16.61 -11.40 0.73
C ARG A 109 -17.07 -10.22 1.59
N TYR A 110 -16.57 -9.01 1.28
CA TYR A 110 -16.68 -7.86 2.17
C TYR A 110 -17.59 -6.75 1.65
N TYR A 111 -17.82 -6.65 0.33
CA TYR A 111 -18.46 -5.48 -0.24
C TYR A 111 -19.90 -5.25 0.26
N ARG A 112 -20.66 -6.31 0.53
CA ARG A 112 -22.04 -6.18 1.01
C ARG A 112 -22.12 -5.54 2.40
N ASP A 113 -21.25 -5.96 3.32
CA ASP A 113 -21.19 -5.36 4.65
C ASP A 113 -20.68 -3.91 4.59
N LEU A 114 -19.67 -3.66 3.75
CA LEU A 114 -19.14 -2.30 3.55
C LEU A 114 -20.20 -1.37 2.93
N LEU A 115 -20.96 -1.81 1.94
CA LEU A 115 -22.04 -1.01 1.36
C LEU A 115 -23.12 -0.69 2.39
N ARG A 116 -23.55 -1.66 3.18
CA ARG A 116 -24.50 -1.44 4.28
C ARG A 116 -23.99 -0.38 5.25
N ARG A 117 -22.74 -0.43 5.65
CA ARG A 117 -22.11 0.56 6.55
C ARG A 117 -22.05 1.95 5.94
N ILE A 118 -21.84 2.05 4.62
CA ILE A 118 -21.91 3.33 3.89
C ILE A 118 -23.35 3.87 3.88
N GLU A 119 -24.32 3.01 3.59
CA GLU A 119 -25.76 3.37 3.58
C GLU A 119 -26.26 3.81 4.97
N GLU A 120 -25.76 3.19 6.02
CA GLU A 120 -26.05 3.53 7.42
C GLU A 120 -25.24 4.77 7.92
N GLY A 121 -24.35 5.32 7.09
CA GLY A 121 -23.55 6.49 7.45
C GLY A 121 -22.40 6.22 8.42
N GLU A 122 -22.08 4.94 8.69
CA GLU A 122 -20.92 4.56 9.54
C GLU A 122 -19.60 4.86 8.85
N ILE A 123 -19.57 4.79 7.51
CA ILE A 123 -18.37 5.03 6.69
C ILE A 123 -18.70 6.08 5.63
N ASP A 124 -18.04 7.21 5.69
CA ASP A 124 -18.07 8.19 4.60
C ASP A 124 -16.86 7.97 3.69
N THR A 125 -17.12 7.67 2.42
CA THR A 125 -16.09 7.49 1.38
C THR A 125 -16.01 8.68 0.43
N THR A 126 -16.89 9.67 0.57
CA THR A 126 -17.01 10.80 -0.36
C THR A 126 -15.81 11.73 -0.33
N PHE A 127 -15.11 11.82 0.81
CA PHE A 127 -13.90 12.63 0.96
C PHE A 127 -12.73 12.19 0.06
N LEU A 128 -12.77 10.96 -0.44
CA LEU A 128 -11.75 10.46 -1.38
C LEU A 128 -12.00 10.93 -2.82
N ILE A 129 -13.25 11.33 -3.15
CA ILE A 129 -13.60 11.71 -4.51
C ILE A 129 -13.10 13.12 -4.79
N SER A 130 -11.99 13.20 -5.52
CA SER A 130 -11.41 14.49 -5.93
C SER A 130 -12.12 15.09 -7.14
N HIS A 131 -12.50 14.25 -8.12
CA HIS A 131 -13.09 14.71 -9.37
C HIS A 131 -14.23 13.83 -9.85
N THR A 132 -15.22 14.45 -10.49
CA THR A 132 -16.30 13.76 -11.20
C THR A 132 -16.33 14.29 -12.62
N LEU A 133 -16.21 13.40 -13.60
CA LEU A 133 -16.14 13.75 -15.03
C LEU A 133 -17.19 13.00 -15.84
N PRO A 134 -17.60 13.54 -17.01
CA PRO A 134 -18.30 12.76 -18.03
C PRO A 134 -17.44 11.57 -18.48
N LEU A 135 -18.08 10.46 -18.85
CA LEU A 135 -17.35 9.29 -19.34
C LEU A 135 -16.46 9.60 -20.55
N GLU A 136 -16.88 10.52 -21.41
CA GLU A 136 -16.16 10.96 -22.59
C GLU A 136 -14.81 11.63 -22.25
N ASP A 137 -14.68 12.19 -21.05
CA ASP A 137 -13.46 12.82 -20.56
C ASP A 137 -12.54 11.83 -19.82
N ALA A 138 -12.81 10.53 -19.88
CA ALA A 138 -11.98 9.50 -19.26
C ALA A 138 -10.49 9.61 -19.64
N PRO A 139 -10.08 9.82 -20.91
CA PRO A 139 -8.68 9.99 -21.26
C PRO A 139 -7.99 11.11 -20.46
N LYS A 140 -8.66 12.27 -20.33
CA LYS A 140 -8.18 13.38 -19.50
C LYS A 140 -8.09 13.00 -18.02
N GLY A 141 -9.09 12.26 -17.53
CA GLY A 141 -9.10 11.75 -16.16
C GLY A 141 -7.91 10.86 -15.87
N TYR A 142 -7.60 9.90 -16.75
CA TYR A 142 -6.43 9.01 -16.61
C TYR A 142 -5.09 9.76 -16.70
N ASP A 143 -4.97 10.72 -17.61
CA ASP A 143 -3.74 11.50 -17.76
C ASP A 143 -3.44 12.31 -16.49
N ASN A 144 -4.44 13.01 -15.96
CA ASN A 144 -4.27 13.77 -14.72
C ASN A 144 -4.06 12.86 -13.50
N PHE A 145 -4.79 11.76 -13.38
CA PHE A 145 -4.58 10.79 -12.30
C PHE A 145 -3.14 10.25 -12.26
N ARG A 146 -2.51 10.13 -13.42
CA ARG A 146 -1.12 9.67 -13.53
C ARG A 146 -0.11 10.78 -13.20
N ASN A 147 -0.36 12.02 -13.67
CA ASN A 147 0.63 13.09 -13.68
C ASN A 147 0.44 14.10 -12.55
N ASN A 148 -0.76 14.17 -11.93
CA ASN A 148 -1.13 15.14 -10.90
C ASN A 148 -1.72 14.43 -9.66
N GLN A 149 -1.02 13.43 -9.13
CA GLN A 149 -1.53 12.53 -8.08
C GLN A 149 -1.91 13.23 -6.78
N ASP A 150 -1.30 14.37 -6.46
CA ASP A 150 -1.59 15.13 -5.24
C ASP A 150 -3.01 15.72 -5.24
N GLU A 151 -3.53 16.07 -6.43
CA GLU A 151 -4.86 16.65 -6.60
C GLU A 151 -5.90 15.63 -7.09
N TRP A 152 -5.46 14.60 -7.80
CA TRP A 152 -6.31 13.60 -8.46
C TRP A 152 -6.25 12.25 -7.74
N THR A 153 -6.91 12.16 -6.58
CA THR A 153 -6.87 10.95 -5.73
C THR A 153 -7.90 9.91 -6.13
N LYS A 154 -9.14 10.33 -6.46
CA LYS A 154 -10.22 9.45 -6.90
C LYS A 154 -11.08 10.14 -7.93
N VAL A 155 -11.14 9.58 -9.13
CA VAL A 155 -11.95 10.11 -10.23
C VAL A 155 -13.16 9.23 -10.46
N VAL A 156 -14.36 9.82 -10.43
CA VAL A 156 -15.61 9.16 -10.77
C VAL A 156 -16.02 9.56 -12.18
N LEU A 157 -16.24 8.59 -13.05
CA LEU A 157 -16.73 8.80 -14.40
C LEU A 157 -18.23 8.51 -14.44
N LYS A 158 -19.03 9.50 -14.86
CA LYS A 158 -20.49 9.38 -14.96
C LYS A 158 -20.91 9.27 -16.43
N PRO A 159 -21.51 8.14 -16.85
CA PRO A 159 -22.17 8.06 -18.16
C PRO A 159 -23.31 9.09 -18.24
N LYS A 160 -23.50 9.71 -19.40
CA LYS A 160 -24.57 10.69 -19.66
C LYS A 160 -24.51 11.97 -18.81
N MET A 161 -23.37 12.31 -18.24
CA MET A 161 -23.15 13.62 -17.64
C MET A 161 -22.95 14.65 -18.76
N GLU A 162 -23.75 15.72 -18.78
CA GLU A 162 -23.51 16.83 -19.71
C GLU A 162 -22.18 17.52 -19.39
N LYS A 163 -21.42 17.88 -20.41
CA LYS A 163 -20.23 18.71 -20.23
C LYS A 163 -20.65 20.06 -19.70
N ALA A 164 -20.03 20.50 -18.61
CA ALA A 164 -20.18 21.90 -18.20
C ALA A 164 -19.65 22.76 -19.35
N HIS A 165 -20.54 23.55 -19.94
CA HIS A 165 -20.16 24.53 -20.93
C HIS A 165 -19.22 25.54 -20.25
N ALA A 166 -17.95 25.57 -20.73
CA ALA A 166 -16.94 26.51 -20.29
C ALA A 166 -17.24 27.91 -20.84
#